data_4594195302a2cbf4dd7710c587c43a57
#
_entry.id   4594195302a2cbf4dd7710c587c43a57
#
_cell.length_a   1.000
_cell.length_b   1.000
_cell.length_c   1.000
_cell.angle_alpha   90.00
_cell.angle_beta   90.00
_cell.angle_gamma   90.00
#
_symmetry.space_group_name_H-M   'P 1'
#
loop_
_entity.id
_entity.type
_entity.pdbx_description
1 polymer ?
#
loop_
_entity_poly.entity_id
_entity_poly.type
_entity_poly.pdbx_seq_one_letter_code
_entity_poly.pdbx_strand_id
1 'polypeptide(L)' 'MTFNKLLKTLDTHGVIYEMAGTQTVRAYTEAHSDNYDVIECKENCLLLNGSADFNILEWLGY' A
#
# COMPACT_ATOMS: atom_id res chain seq x y z
N MET A 1 11.29 3.31 1.28
CA MET A 1 10.29 4.17 0.62
C MET A 1 9.54 4.99 1.66
N THR A 2 9.38 6.27 1.43
CA THR A 2 8.62 7.13 2.33
C THR A 2 7.11 6.91 2.14
N PHE A 3 6.33 7.32 3.13
CA PHE A 3 4.87 7.22 3.04
C PHE A 3 4.31 8.05 1.88
N ASN A 4 4.83 9.26 1.68
CA ASN A 4 4.40 10.11 0.57
C ASN A 4 4.67 9.45 -0.78
N LYS A 5 5.81 8.79 -0.93
CA LYS A 5 6.15 8.07 -2.15
C LYS A 5 5.24 6.86 -2.36
N LEU A 6 4.86 6.19 -1.28
CA LEU A 6 3.89 5.10 -1.34
C LEU A 6 2.56 5.59 -1.90
N LEU A 7 2.03 6.69 -1.36
CA LEU A 7 0.75 7.24 -1.82
C LEU A 7 0.84 7.64 -3.29
N LYS A 8 1.93 8.28 -3.69
CA LYS A 8 2.13 8.69 -5.08
C LYS A 8 2.21 7.48 -6.01
N THR A 9 2.86 6.41 -5.57
CA THR A 9 2.97 5.17 -6.35
C THR A 9 1.60 4.55 -6.54
N LEU A 10 0.79 4.48 -5.49
CA LEU A 10 -0.57 3.94 -5.57
C LEU A 10 -1.43 4.78 -6.51
N ASP A 11 -1.35 6.11 -6.42
CA ASP A 11 -2.09 7.00 -7.30
C ASP A 11 -1.68 6.82 -8.76
N THR A 12 -0.39 6.71 -9.01
CA THR A 12 0.14 6.55 -10.38
C THR A 12 -0.37 5.26 -11.02
N HIS A 13 -0.56 4.21 -10.23
CA HIS A 13 -1.04 2.92 -10.74
C HIS A 13 -2.55 2.75 -10.65
N GLY A 14 -3.26 3.80 -10.25
CA GLY A 14 -4.72 3.75 -10.18
C GLY A 14 -5.28 2.88 -9.06
N VAL A 15 -4.50 2.63 -8.04
CA VAL A 15 -4.94 1.83 -6.89
C VAL A 15 -5.86 2.66 -6.00
N ILE A 16 -7.01 2.09 -5.65
CA ILE A 16 -7.92 2.72 -4.71
C ILE A 16 -7.45 2.40 -3.30
N TYR A 17 -7.31 3.42 -2.45
CA TYR A 17 -6.88 3.22 -1.08
C TYR A 17 -7.59 4.18 -0.14
N GLU A 18 -7.59 3.83 1.15
CA GLU A 18 -8.13 4.65 2.22
C GLU A 18 -7.08 4.82 3.31
N MET A 19 -7.06 5.98 3.96
CA MET A 19 -6.18 6.18 5.10
C MET A 19 -6.70 5.38 6.30
N ALA A 20 -5.82 4.57 6.89
CA ALA A 20 -6.16 3.73 8.04
C ALA A 20 -5.38 4.15 9.30
N GLY A 21 -4.48 5.12 9.17
CA GLY A 21 -3.68 5.66 10.27
C GLY A 21 -2.76 6.73 9.73
N THR A 22 -1.82 7.24 10.54
CA THR A 22 -0.91 8.31 10.13
C THR A 22 0.01 7.89 8.99
N GLN A 23 0.45 6.64 8.99
CA GLN A 23 1.32 6.11 7.94
C GLN A 23 0.87 4.70 7.54
N THR A 24 -0.44 4.51 7.47
CA THR A 24 -1.05 3.23 7.16
C THR A 24 -2.21 3.45 6.21
N VAL A 25 -2.31 2.62 5.17
CA VAL A 25 -3.42 2.67 4.22
C VAL A 25 -4.01 1.27 4.05
N ARG A 26 -5.29 1.23 3.67
CA ARG A 26 -5.93 0.04 3.15
C ARG A 26 -5.95 0.18 1.64
N ALA A 27 -5.21 -0.66 0.95
CA ALA A 27 -5.13 -0.63 -0.50
C ALA A 27 -5.97 -1.77 -1.07
N TYR A 28 -6.92 -1.42 -1.92
CA TYR A 28 -7.84 -2.41 -2.50
C TYR A 28 -7.16 -3.13 -3.66
N THR A 29 -7.18 -4.46 -3.62
CA THR A 29 -6.49 -5.30 -4.60
C THR A 29 -7.15 -5.28 -5.96
N GLU A 30 -8.47 -5.02 -6.00
CA GLU A 30 -9.24 -4.94 -7.23
C GLU A 30 -10.28 -3.84 -7.13
N ALA A 31 -10.59 -3.19 -8.25
CA ALA A 31 -11.67 -2.22 -8.30
C ALA A 31 -13.00 -2.92 -8.00
N HIS A 32 -13.85 -2.28 -7.21
CA HIS A 32 -15.18 -2.80 -6.81
C HIS A 32 -15.12 -4.06 -5.95
N SER A 33 -13.97 -4.36 -5.34
CA SER A 33 -13.81 -5.46 -4.40
C SER A 33 -13.82 -4.92 -2.98
N ASP A 34 -14.28 -5.74 -2.03
CA ASP A 34 -14.18 -5.44 -0.61
C ASP A 34 -12.86 -5.96 -0.02
N ASN A 35 -12.04 -6.62 -0.83
CA ASN A 35 -10.76 -7.16 -0.39
C ASN A 35 -9.69 -6.09 -0.43
N TYR A 36 -8.96 -5.95 0.65
CA TYR A 36 -7.87 -4.98 0.73
C TYR A 36 -6.70 -5.56 1.51
N ASP A 37 -5.52 -4.97 1.29
CA ASP A 37 -4.32 -5.24 2.06
C ASP A 37 -3.97 -4.00 2.88
N VAL A 38 -3.45 -4.20 4.09
CA VAL A 38 -3.01 -3.10 4.94
C VAL A 38 -1.53 -2.87 4.68
N ILE A 39 -1.19 -1.69 4.19
CA ILE A 39 0.19 -1.30 3.92
C ILE A 39 0.58 -0.21 4.93
N GLU A 40 1.61 -0.50 5.70
CA GLU A 40 2.14 0.43 6.70
C GLU A 40 3.55 0.84 6.30
N CYS A 41 3.87 2.13 6.47
CA CYS A 41 5.23 2.62 6.30
C CYS A 41 5.81 2.90 7.67
N LYS A 42 6.86 2.18 8.04
CA LYS A 42 7.54 2.31 9.33
C LYS A 42 9.03 2.45 9.10
N GLU A 43 9.61 3.56 9.57
CA GLU A 43 11.03 3.84 9.40
C GLU A 43 11.50 3.72 7.93
N ASN A 44 10.68 4.21 7.00
CA ASN A 44 10.90 4.15 5.55
C ASN A 44 10.89 2.73 4.99
N CYS A 45 10.35 1.78 5.74
CA CYS A 45 10.15 0.40 5.28
C CYS A 45 8.65 0.13 5.16
N LEU A 46 8.27 -0.59 4.11
CA LEU A 46 6.87 -0.97 3.90
C LEU A 46 6.61 -2.33 4.54
N LEU A 47 5.44 -2.42 5.18
CA LEU A 47 4.95 -3.65 5.77
C LEU A 47 3.61 -3.98 5.15
N LEU A 48 3.44 -5.20 4.68
CA LEU A 48 2.16 -5.68 4.15
C LEU A 48 1.53 -6.59 5.19
N ASN A 49 0.39 -6.16 5.72
CA ASN A 49 -0.32 -6.91 6.78
C ASN A 49 0.61 -7.29 7.94
N GLY A 50 1.56 -6.40 8.26
CA GLY A 50 2.52 -6.60 9.33
C GLY A 50 3.79 -7.35 8.93
N SER A 51 3.93 -7.75 7.68
CA SER A 51 5.11 -8.48 7.20
C SER A 51 6.07 -7.55 6.47
N ALA A 52 7.35 -7.60 6.81
CA ALA A 52 8.40 -6.83 6.15
C ALA A 52 8.82 -7.42 4.80
N ASP A 53 8.45 -8.66 4.51
CA ASP A 53 8.72 -9.29 3.22
C ASP A 53 7.73 -8.81 2.17
N PHE A 54 7.89 -7.52 1.79
CA PHE A 54 6.93 -6.89 0.90
C PHE A 54 7.65 -6.11 -0.20
N ASN A 55 7.31 -6.41 -1.43
CA ASN A 55 7.76 -5.67 -2.60
C ASN A 55 6.56 -5.03 -3.28
N ILE A 56 6.49 -3.70 -3.25
CA ILE A 56 5.35 -2.96 -3.80
C ILE A 56 5.19 -3.20 -5.31
N LEU A 57 6.28 -3.39 -6.04
CA LEU A 57 6.20 -3.65 -7.48
C LEU A 57 5.57 -5.00 -7.77
N GLU A 58 5.92 -6.02 -7.00
CA GLU A 58 5.29 -7.34 -7.14
C GLU A 58 3.82 -7.26 -6.78
N TRP A 59 3.48 -6.52 -5.73
CA TRP A 59 2.08 -6.33 -5.32
C TRP A 59 1.27 -5.67 -6.42
N LEU A 60 1.87 -4.72 -7.15
CA LEU A 60 1.24 -4.03 -8.26
C LEU A 60 1.17 -4.86 -9.55
N GLY A 61 1.86 -6.00 -9.61
CA GLY A 61 1.82 -6.90 -10.76
C GLY A 61 3.00 -6.76 -11.73
N TYR A 62 4.08 -6.17 -11.28
CA TYR A 62 5.29 -6.03 -12.11
C TYR A 62 6.28 -7.15 -11.91
#